data_a0661aeb4b95ef4225cdee6e82fcca93
#
_entry.id   a0661aeb4b95ef4225cdee6e82fcca93
#
_cell.length_a   1.000
_cell.length_b   1.000
_cell.length_c   1.000
_cell.angle_alpha   90.00
_cell.angle_beta   90.00
_cell.angle_gamma   90.00
#
_symmetry.space_group_name_H-M   'P 1'
#
loop_
_entity.id
_entity.type
_entity.pdbx_description
1 polymer ?
#
loop_
_entity_poly.entity_id
_entity_poly.type
_entity_poly.pdbx_seq_one_letter_code
_entity_poly.pdbx_strand_id
1 'polypeptide(L)'
;MKFFKILIFTFIITGVISLNAQEKITLRQAITIALNQNTSVIKSTNSLETSNAAVKNAYGNLLPNLNLSSGWNWQRVSNSKGATVVNYFGEAQTLGPTETDSRSYSMSLGGNVTLFDGLSNISNIRQSENNLQSAQYDLEKLRQDVTLQTVNLFIIITNNEKILKFQEADLKFNEDMLNKVKEMFDLKMKANVDLYSQEYQTSNSKLAYLQAKNNYEKSKIALLNYLSKNILKDYVFEMDSSYLPESVKNIDDIDALYQTALINRNDYQSSKLKLENSVYQLTIARGGYLPSLSGNYGFSTSATQPGDLFSRKVYSAGLSFSFPIFSRWSTELAVQTAKVQNKNTDEDLSALERQIKSELKNAVLDLETATVQLEVTKAALKSAMETWQIKRDSYTLGTATFIDQQQSYRDYIQATNNSIASESNYILKQFGLLSAMGLLKTE
;
A
#
# COMPACT_ATOMS: atom_id res chain seq x y z
N MET A 1 -60.36 -38.25 37.00
CA MET A 1 -60.75 -37.36 35.90
C MET A 1 -59.64 -36.35 35.71
N LYS A 2 -58.73 -36.59 34.77
CA LYS A 2 -57.69 -35.65 34.42
C LYS A 2 -57.68 -35.48 32.89
N PHE A 3 -58.02 -34.29 32.44
CA PHE A 3 -58.08 -33.92 31.05
C PHE A 3 -56.64 -33.79 30.46
N PHE A 4 -56.36 -34.56 29.42
CA PHE A 4 -55.15 -34.55 28.65
C PHE A 4 -55.31 -33.48 27.53
N LYS A 5 -54.67 -32.32 27.66
CA LYS A 5 -54.62 -31.32 26.60
C LYS A 5 -53.45 -31.66 25.65
N ILE A 6 -53.77 -32.12 24.46
CA ILE A 6 -52.84 -32.28 23.35
C ILE A 6 -52.57 -30.89 22.77
N LEU A 7 -51.35 -30.43 22.92
CA LEU A 7 -50.86 -29.19 22.30
C LEU A 7 -50.23 -29.55 20.93
N ILE A 8 -50.96 -29.26 19.85
CA ILE A 8 -50.47 -29.39 18.49
C ILE A 8 -49.53 -28.21 18.24
N PHE A 9 -48.22 -28.49 18.20
CA PHE A 9 -47.19 -27.53 17.84
C PHE A 9 -47.09 -27.50 16.32
N THR A 10 -47.76 -26.53 15.68
CA THR A 10 -47.66 -26.29 14.24
C THR A 10 -46.32 -25.61 13.96
N PHE A 11 -45.35 -26.38 13.48
CA PHE A 11 -44.04 -25.88 13.04
C PHE A 11 -44.23 -25.20 11.68
N ILE A 12 -44.40 -23.88 11.68
CA ILE A 12 -44.37 -23.06 10.47
C ILE A 12 -42.90 -23.00 10.01
N ILE A 13 -42.54 -23.85 9.05
CA ILE A 13 -41.29 -23.71 8.29
C ILE A 13 -41.47 -22.50 7.36
N THR A 14 -41.13 -21.35 7.83
CA THR A 14 -40.86 -20.20 6.96
C THR A 14 -39.56 -20.49 6.19
N GLY A 15 -39.71 -21.08 5.01
CA GLY A 15 -38.64 -21.17 4.04
C GLY A 15 -38.20 -19.75 3.71
N VAL A 16 -37.08 -19.34 4.28
CA VAL A 16 -36.35 -18.14 3.83
C VAL A 16 -35.85 -18.49 2.41
N ILE A 17 -36.67 -18.14 1.42
CA ILE A 17 -36.19 -18.04 0.04
C ILE A 17 -35.12 -16.95 0.09
N SER A 18 -33.87 -17.34 0.24
CA SER A 18 -32.73 -16.47 -0.02
C SER A 18 -32.83 -16.13 -1.51
N LEU A 19 -33.58 -15.07 -1.84
CA LEU A 19 -33.36 -14.37 -3.09
C LEU A 19 -31.88 -14.02 -3.07
N ASN A 20 -31.09 -14.71 -3.89
CA ASN A 20 -29.74 -14.30 -4.23
C ASN A 20 -29.86 -12.99 -5.00
N ALA A 21 -30.19 -11.90 -4.29
CA ALA A 21 -30.02 -10.57 -4.82
C ALA A 21 -28.51 -10.43 -5.06
N GLN A 22 -28.11 -10.38 -6.31
CA GLN A 22 -26.73 -10.08 -6.69
C GLN A 22 -26.33 -8.80 -5.96
N GLU A 23 -25.30 -8.89 -5.11
CA GLU A 23 -24.81 -7.75 -4.37
C GLU A 23 -24.22 -6.73 -5.35
N LYS A 24 -24.81 -5.54 -5.40
CA LYS A 24 -24.30 -4.46 -6.25
C LYS A 24 -23.16 -3.77 -5.55
N ILE A 25 -22.10 -3.51 -6.30
CA ILE A 25 -20.95 -2.75 -5.85
C ILE A 25 -20.78 -1.52 -6.76
N THR A 26 -20.96 -0.33 -6.19
CA THR A 26 -20.66 0.93 -6.89
C THR A 26 -19.18 1.27 -6.76
N LEU A 27 -18.67 2.18 -7.60
CA LEU A 27 -17.29 2.65 -7.53
C LEU A 27 -16.95 3.20 -6.13
N ARG A 28 -17.82 4.01 -5.55
CA ARG A 28 -17.64 4.55 -4.19
C ARG A 28 -17.56 3.43 -3.14
N GLN A 29 -18.44 2.45 -3.21
CA GLN A 29 -18.40 1.30 -2.32
C GLN A 29 -17.12 0.47 -2.50
N ALA A 30 -16.67 0.26 -3.75
CA ALA A 30 -15.42 -0.46 -4.03
C ALA A 30 -14.22 0.25 -3.38
N ILE A 31 -14.13 1.58 -3.48
CA ILE A 31 -13.09 2.38 -2.83
C ILE A 31 -13.16 2.24 -1.31
N THR A 32 -14.35 2.40 -0.72
CA THR A 32 -14.51 2.24 0.74
C THR A 32 -14.10 0.83 1.21
N ILE A 33 -14.48 -0.22 0.47
CA ILE A 33 -14.08 -1.60 0.77
C ILE A 33 -12.56 -1.76 0.65
N ALA A 34 -11.94 -1.24 -0.43
CA ALA A 34 -10.51 -1.31 -0.63
C ALA A 34 -9.75 -0.64 0.52
N LEU A 35 -10.12 0.58 0.90
CA LEU A 35 -9.48 1.33 1.98
C LEU A 35 -9.59 0.62 3.35
N ASN A 36 -10.66 -0.12 3.58
CA ASN A 36 -10.88 -0.82 4.84
C ASN A 36 -10.32 -2.25 4.87
N GLN A 37 -10.21 -2.92 3.72
CA GLN A 37 -9.87 -4.36 3.66
C GLN A 37 -8.55 -4.65 2.93
N ASN A 38 -7.96 -3.66 2.25
CA ASN A 38 -6.70 -3.87 1.56
C ASN A 38 -5.57 -4.15 2.55
N THR A 39 -4.88 -5.26 2.35
CA THR A 39 -3.80 -5.74 3.24
C THR A 39 -2.69 -4.70 3.42
N SER A 40 -2.34 -3.93 2.38
CA SER A 40 -1.29 -2.93 2.46
C SER A 40 -1.69 -1.75 3.35
N VAL A 41 -2.95 -1.30 3.26
CA VAL A 41 -3.49 -0.22 4.13
C VAL A 41 -3.52 -0.69 5.59
N ILE A 42 -4.02 -1.91 5.84
CA ILE A 42 -4.06 -2.49 7.19
C ILE A 42 -2.65 -2.59 7.78
N LYS A 43 -1.67 -3.12 7.03
CA LYS A 43 -0.28 -3.23 7.47
C LYS A 43 0.34 -1.86 7.76
N SER A 44 0.10 -0.87 6.91
CA SER A 44 0.61 0.49 7.12
C SER A 44 -0.04 1.15 8.35
N THR A 45 -1.35 0.94 8.56
CA THR A 45 -2.05 1.41 9.77
C THR A 45 -1.47 0.77 11.03
N ASN A 46 -1.23 -0.56 11.02
CA ASN A 46 -0.59 -1.25 12.14
C ASN A 46 0.84 -0.72 12.41
N SER A 47 1.57 -0.31 11.36
CA SER A 47 2.91 0.26 11.51
C SER A 47 2.90 1.61 12.26
N LEU A 48 1.80 2.34 12.24
CA LEU A 48 1.65 3.57 13.05
C LEU A 48 1.69 3.29 14.55
N GLU A 49 1.17 2.14 15.00
CA GLU A 49 1.27 1.74 16.41
C GLU A 49 2.73 1.60 16.85
N THR A 50 3.57 1.00 15.98
CA THR A 50 5.01 0.88 16.21
C THR A 50 5.68 2.27 16.25
N SER A 51 5.30 3.17 15.34
CA SER A 51 5.84 4.54 15.33
C SER A 51 5.43 5.33 16.57
N ASN A 52 4.18 5.17 17.03
CA ASN A 52 3.72 5.76 18.31
C ASN A 52 4.50 5.19 19.51
N ALA A 53 4.74 3.89 19.53
CA ALA A 53 5.56 3.26 20.58
C ALA A 53 7.01 3.78 20.55
N ALA A 54 7.58 4.03 19.36
CA ALA A 54 8.91 4.59 19.20
C ALA A 54 9.01 6.02 19.77
N VAL A 55 7.99 6.87 19.55
CA VAL A 55 7.90 8.20 20.17
C VAL A 55 7.87 8.08 21.70
N LYS A 56 7.00 7.19 22.23
CA LYS A 56 6.94 6.95 23.68
C LYS A 56 8.28 6.44 24.23
N ASN A 57 8.96 5.58 23.51
CA ASN A 57 10.29 5.10 23.90
C ASN A 57 11.34 6.22 23.89
N ALA A 58 11.29 7.12 22.88
CA ALA A 58 12.21 8.26 22.81
C ALA A 58 12.07 9.17 24.03
N TYR A 59 10.82 9.48 24.43
CA TYR A 59 10.56 10.18 25.70
C TYR A 59 10.98 9.38 26.93
N GLY A 60 10.82 8.06 26.89
CA GLY A 60 11.24 7.15 27.95
C GLY A 60 12.74 7.22 28.23
N ASN A 61 13.56 7.55 27.24
CA ASN A 61 15.02 7.69 27.42
C ASN A 61 15.42 8.89 28.32
N LEU A 62 14.50 9.81 28.59
CA LEU A 62 14.71 10.88 29.56
C LEU A 62 14.42 10.42 31.01
N LEU A 63 13.76 9.30 31.18
CA LEU A 63 13.39 8.78 32.50
C LEU A 63 14.46 7.84 33.03
N PRO A 64 14.58 7.72 34.37
CA PRO A 64 15.45 6.72 34.95
C PRO A 64 14.97 5.30 34.62
N ASN A 65 15.87 4.41 34.23
CA ASN A 65 15.59 3.00 34.13
C ASN A 65 15.70 2.31 35.49
N LEU A 66 15.04 1.21 35.68
CA LEU A 66 15.10 0.39 36.89
C LEU A 66 15.22 -1.08 36.52
N ASN A 67 16.32 -1.70 36.97
CA ASN A 67 16.62 -3.09 36.69
C ASN A 67 16.79 -3.86 37.98
N LEU A 68 16.10 -4.99 38.08
CA LEU A 68 16.31 -5.98 39.16
C LEU A 68 17.10 -7.14 38.56
N SER A 69 18.23 -7.48 39.18
CA SER A 69 18.99 -8.66 38.84
C SER A 69 19.25 -9.52 40.08
N SER A 70 19.26 -10.85 39.91
CA SER A 70 19.58 -11.79 40.92
C SER A 70 20.49 -12.88 40.33
N GLY A 71 21.49 -13.29 41.06
CA GLY A 71 22.46 -14.27 40.59
C GLY A 71 22.86 -15.26 41.70
N TRP A 72 23.11 -16.48 41.30
CA TRP A 72 23.81 -17.48 42.06
C TRP A 72 25.03 -17.88 41.24
N ASN A 73 26.18 -17.88 41.89
CA ASN A 73 27.43 -18.32 41.32
C ASN A 73 28.08 -19.37 42.24
N TRP A 74 28.51 -20.46 41.68
CA TRP A 74 29.37 -21.45 42.31
C TRP A 74 30.67 -21.51 41.55
N GLN A 75 31.78 -21.46 42.31
CA GLN A 75 33.12 -21.48 41.77
C GLN A 75 33.96 -22.43 42.59
N ARG A 76 34.62 -23.38 41.93
CA ARG A 76 35.66 -24.18 42.50
C ARG A 76 37.01 -23.70 41.95
N VAL A 77 37.88 -23.31 42.86
CA VAL A 77 39.25 -22.95 42.54
C VAL A 77 40.13 -24.10 43.03
N SER A 78 40.75 -24.79 42.07
CA SER A 78 41.74 -25.86 42.38
C SER A 78 43.13 -25.34 42.02
N ASN A 79 43.98 -25.21 43.04
CA ASN A 79 45.37 -24.80 42.89
C ASN A 79 46.30 -26.01 43.11
N SER A 80 46.63 -26.72 42.03
CA SER A 80 47.38 -27.99 42.07
C SER A 80 48.83 -27.84 42.44
N LYS A 81 49.40 -26.63 42.34
CA LYS A 81 50.84 -26.39 42.69
C LYS A 81 51.03 -25.75 44.05
N GLY A 82 49.94 -25.47 44.79
CA GLY A 82 50.04 -24.71 46.04
C GLY A 82 50.30 -23.19 45.75
N ALA A 83 50.24 -22.38 46.78
CA ALA A 83 50.54 -20.94 46.69
C ALA A 83 51.66 -20.63 47.72
N THR A 84 52.62 -19.83 47.30
CA THR A 84 53.61 -19.28 48.24
C THR A 84 53.07 -18.00 48.82
N VAL A 85 52.78 -17.96 50.10
CA VAL A 85 52.32 -16.77 50.82
C VAL A 85 53.50 -16.29 51.71
N VAL A 86 53.80 -15.01 51.61
CA VAL A 86 54.78 -14.33 52.46
C VAL A 86 54.06 -13.78 53.69
N ASN A 87 54.46 -14.19 54.88
CA ASN A 87 53.88 -13.71 56.11
C ASN A 87 54.38 -12.29 56.44
N TYR A 88 53.78 -11.62 57.45
CA TYR A 88 54.08 -10.25 57.80
C TYR A 88 55.57 -10.04 58.19
N PHE A 89 56.31 -11.14 58.49
CA PHE A 89 57.75 -11.11 58.87
C PHE A 89 58.67 -11.41 57.68
N GLY A 90 58.11 -11.52 56.42
CA GLY A 90 58.93 -11.77 55.24
C GLY A 90 59.27 -13.25 55.01
N GLU A 91 58.70 -14.17 55.76
CA GLU A 91 58.93 -15.59 55.57
C GLU A 91 58.01 -16.19 54.53
N ALA A 92 58.56 -16.88 53.54
CA ALA A 92 57.81 -17.54 52.49
C ALA A 92 57.34 -18.91 52.98
N GLN A 93 55.99 -19.08 53.09
CA GLN A 93 55.36 -20.35 53.40
C GLN A 93 54.69 -20.92 52.17
N THR A 94 55.07 -22.09 51.73
CA THR A 94 54.38 -22.76 50.62
C THR A 94 53.19 -23.54 51.17
N LEU A 95 51.99 -23.10 50.85
CA LEU A 95 50.75 -23.82 51.09
C LEU A 95 50.64 -24.95 50.07
N GLY A 96 50.28 -26.14 50.50
CA GLY A 96 50.03 -27.26 49.60
C GLY A 96 48.89 -27.04 48.64
N PRO A 97 48.57 -27.99 47.74
CA PRO A 97 47.43 -27.92 46.86
C PRO A 97 46.14 -27.58 47.63
N THR A 98 45.42 -26.63 47.20
CA THR A 98 44.16 -26.20 47.83
C THR A 98 43.02 -26.24 46.85
N GLU A 99 41.88 -26.78 47.25
CA GLU A 99 40.62 -26.69 46.60
C GLU A 99 39.71 -25.84 47.46
N THR A 100 39.13 -24.80 46.84
CA THR A 100 38.21 -23.91 47.55
C THR A 100 36.90 -23.81 46.74
N ASP A 101 35.83 -24.24 47.37
CA ASP A 101 34.47 -24.04 46.85
C ASP A 101 33.92 -22.73 47.41
N SER A 102 33.52 -21.83 46.52
CA SER A 102 32.83 -20.60 46.89
C SER A 102 31.45 -20.58 46.28
N ARG A 103 30.47 -20.16 47.04
CA ARG A 103 29.09 -19.90 46.58
C ARG A 103 28.79 -18.46 46.92
N SER A 104 28.17 -17.77 45.92
CA SER A 104 27.70 -16.43 46.17
C SER A 104 26.28 -16.29 45.66
N TYR A 105 25.47 -15.69 46.46
CA TYR A 105 24.09 -15.28 46.13
C TYR A 105 24.09 -13.78 46.12
N SER A 106 23.54 -13.17 45.05
CA SER A 106 23.47 -11.71 44.88
C SER A 106 22.12 -11.26 44.41
N MET A 107 21.71 -10.09 44.85
CA MET A 107 20.54 -9.41 44.36
C MET A 107 20.87 -7.91 44.24
N SER A 108 20.53 -7.32 43.12
CA SER A 108 20.73 -5.89 42.93
C SER A 108 19.51 -5.25 42.25
N LEU A 109 19.10 -4.07 42.70
CA LEU A 109 18.09 -3.21 42.16
C LEU A 109 18.77 -1.88 41.89
N GLY A 110 18.76 -1.41 40.65
CA GLY A 110 19.41 -0.14 40.31
C GLY A 110 19.13 0.30 38.89
N GLY A 111 19.62 1.48 38.57
CA GLY A 111 19.48 2.03 37.26
C GLY A 111 20.33 3.27 37.06
N ASN A 112 20.09 3.87 35.88
CA ASN A 112 20.73 5.13 35.49
C ASN A 112 19.71 6.08 34.86
N VAL A 113 20.03 7.35 34.89
CA VAL A 113 19.32 8.42 34.20
C VAL A 113 20.32 9.29 33.45
N THR A 114 20.06 9.56 32.18
CA THR A 114 20.85 10.49 31.38
C THR A 114 20.40 11.89 31.67
N LEU A 115 21.26 12.71 32.26
CA LEU A 115 20.98 14.12 32.61
C LEU A 115 21.35 15.07 31.47
N PHE A 116 22.41 14.73 30.73
CA PHE A 116 22.87 15.44 29.53
C PHE A 116 23.68 14.50 28.62
N ASP A 117 23.43 14.56 27.31
CA ASP A 117 24.07 13.72 26.29
C ASP A 117 24.42 14.51 25.01
N GLY A 118 24.71 15.80 25.14
CA GLY A 118 25.01 16.64 23.99
C GLY A 118 23.79 16.90 23.09
N LEU A 119 22.58 16.94 23.62
CA LEU A 119 21.29 17.16 22.95
C LEU A 119 20.81 15.98 22.11
N SER A 120 21.46 14.82 22.19
CA SER A 120 21.13 13.63 21.41
C SER A 120 19.71 13.12 21.72
N ASN A 121 19.32 13.03 22.99
CA ASN A 121 18.00 12.56 23.41
C ASN A 121 16.89 13.51 22.91
N ILE A 122 17.09 14.84 22.97
CA ILE A 122 16.12 15.81 22.46
C ILE A 122 15.97 15.67 20.95
N SER A 123 17.08 15.54 20.22
CA SER A 123 17.08 15.33 18.77
C SER A 123 16.44 14.00 18.36
N ASN A 124 16.64 12.93 19.13
CA ASN A 124 16.01 11.62 18.93
C ASN A 124 14.49 11.70 19.14
N ILE A 125 14.00 12.48 20.11
CA ILE A 125 12.56 12.71 20.31
C ILE A 125 11.98 13.39 19.07
N ARG A 126 12.58 14.50 18.61
CA ARG A 126 12.13 15.22 17.41
C ARG A 126 12.14 14.32 16.17
N GLN A 127 13.19 13.53 16.00
CA GLN A 127 13.28 12.56 14.91
C GLN A 127 12.18 11.51 14.99
N SER A 128 11.85 11.01 16.19
CA SER A 128 10.78 10.04 16.39
C SER A 128 9.38 10.63 16.11
N GLU A 129 9.15 11.89 16.51
CA GLU A 129 7.92 12.64 16.19
C GLU A 129 7.76 12.83 14.68
N ASN A 130 8.81 13.29 14.00
CA ASN A 130 8.82 13.44 12.55
C ASN A 130 8.65 12.10 11.82
N ASN A 131 9.23 11.01 12.32
CA ASN A 131 9.04 9.68 11.77
C ASN A 131 7.59 9.21 11.86
N LEU A 132 6.91 9.49 12.99
CA LEU A 132 5.49 9.22 13.15
C LEU A 132 4.66 10.03 12.14
N GLN A 133 4.92 11.32 12.02
CA GLN A 133 4.22 12.19 11.08
C GLN A 133 4.49 11.79 9.61
N SER A 134 5.74 11.44 9.29
CA SER A 134 6.11 10.91 7.97
C SER A 134 5.33 9.62 7.66
N ALA A 135 5.22 8.70 8.62
CA ALA A 135 4.45 7.46 8.46
C ALA A 135 2.94 7.72 8.26
N GLN A 136 2.39 8.80 8.86
CA GLN A 136 1.01 9.24 8.60
C GLN A 136 0.84 9.73 7.16
N TYR A 137 1.76 10.55 6.66
CA TYR A 137 1.75 10.99 5.26
C TYR A 137 1.93 9.81 4.29
N ASP A 138 2.83 8.88 4.60
CA ASP A 138 3.05 7.68 3.78
C ASP A 138 1.78 6.79 3.75
N LEU A 139 1.00 6.70 4.85
CA LEU A 139 -0.30 6.02 4.87
C LEU A 139 -1.33 6.73 3.99
N GLU A 140 -1.43 8.07 4.08
CA GLU A 140 -2.36 8.83 3.24
C GLU A 140 -2.00 8.73 1.74
N LYS A 141 -0.70 8.73 1.41
CA LYS A 141 -0.24 8.45 0.03
C LYS A 141 -0.66 7.05 -0.41
N LEU A 142 -0.46 6.04 0.43
CA LEU A 142 -0.88 4.67 0.15
C LEU A 142 -2.40 4.56 -0.07
N ARG A 143 -3.21 5.28 0.71
CA ARG A 143 -4.67 5.34 0.53
C ARG A 143 -5.04 5.93 -0.84
N GLN A 144 -4.37 7.01 -1.25
CA GLN A 144 -4.56 7.58 -2.59
C GLN A 144 -4.19 6.59 -3.69
N ASP A 145 -3.07 5.87 -3.55
CA ASP A 145 -2.64 4.86 -4.52
C ASP A 145 -3.61 3.68 -4.59
N VAL A 146 -4.12 3.21 -3.45
CA VAL A 146 -5.15 2.16 -3.37
C VAL A 146 -6.45 2.64 -4.02
N THR A 147 -6.84 3.89 -3.81
CA THR A 147 -8.01 4.49 -4.45
C THR A 147 -7.85 4.52 -5.97
N LEU A 148 -6.72 5.04 -6.47
CA LEU A 148 -6.44 5.11 -7.91
C LEU A 148 -6.45 3.71 -8.56
N GLN A 149 -5.82 2.73 -7.91
CA GLN A 149 -5.81 1.35 -8.40
C GLN A 149 -7.20 0.72 -8.39
N THR A 150 -8.03 1.01 -7.38
CA THR A 150 -9.43 0.56 -7.34
C THR A 150 -10.24 1.16 -8.49
N VAL A 151 -10.10 2.45 -8.73
CA VAL A 151 -10.72 3.15 -9.88
C VAL A 151 -10.29 2.49 -11.19
N ASN A 152 -8.99 2.23 -11.37
CA ASN A 152 -8.46 1.60 -12.58
C ASN A 152 -9.08 0.21 -12.81
N LEU A 153 -9.08 -0.67 -11.80
CA LEU A 153 -9.67 -1.99 -11.90
C LEU A 153 -11.19 -1.93 -12.15
N PHE A 154 -11.89 -0.97 -11.52
CA PHE A 154 -13.33 -0.79 -11.70
C PHE A 154 -13.68 -0.33 -13.12
N ILE A 155 -12.91 0.60 -13.68
CA ILE A 155 -13.09 1.07 -15.06
C ILE A 155 -12.81 -0.05 -16.06
N ILE A 156 -11.80 -0.89 -15.81
CA ILE A 156 -11.53 -2.07 -16.66
C ILE A 156 -12.73 -3.02 -16.68
N ILE A 157 -13.38 -3.27 -15.53
CA ILE A 157 -14.58 -4.13 -15.48
C ILE A 157 -15.72 -3.51 -16.30
N THR A 158 -16.03 -2.23 -16.07
CA THR A 158 -17.13 -1.56 -16.79
C THR A 158 -16.88 -1.46 -18.28
N ASN A 159 -15.61 -1.28 -18.68
CA ASN A 159 -15.20 -1.33 -20.07
C ASN A 159 -15.42 -2.73 -20.68
N ASN A 160 -14.96 -3.79 -19.99
CA ASN A 160 -15.13 -5.16 -20.45
C ASN A 160 -16.59 -5.60 -20.46
N GLU A 161 -17.43 -5.09 -19.54
CA GLU A 161 -18.88 -5.31 -19.56
C GLU A 161 -19.54 -4.69 -20.81
N LYS A 162 -19.18 -3.44 -21.14
CA LYS A 162 -19.67 -2.77 -22.35
C LYS A 162 -19.28 -3.53 -23.62
N ILE A 163 -18.01 -3.98 -23.69
CA ILE A 163 -17.51 -4.80 -24.80
C ILE A 163 -18.23 -6.14 -24.85
N LEU A 164 -18.45 -6.82 -23.75
CA LEU A 164 -19.17 -8.11 -23.70
C LEU A 164 -20.61 -7.94 -24.24
N LYS A 165 -21.35 -6.95 -23.75
CA LYS A 165 -22.73 -6.66 -24.23
C LYS A 165 -22.76 -6.35 -25.72
N PHE A 166 -21.75 -5.65 -26.20
CA PHE A 166 -21.63 -5.35 -27.62
C PHE A 166 -21.32 -6.60 -28.46
N GLN A 167 -20.37 -7.45 -28.04
CA GLN A 167 -20.03 -8.70 -28.73
C GLN A 167 -21.18 -9.73 -28.69
N GLU A 168 -21.97 -9.74 -27.63
CA GLU A 168 -23.17 -10.57 -27.56
C GLU A 168 -24.23 -10.13 -28.62
N ALA A 169 -24.45 -8.83 -28.75
CA ALA A 169 -25.34 -8.28 -29.77
C ALA A 169 -24.81 -8.54 -31.19
N ASP A 170 -23.48 -8.42 -31.39
CA ASP A 170 -22.81 -8.75 -32.66
C ASP A 170 -22.98 -10.22 -33.03
N LEU A 171 -22.74 -11.14 -32.10
CA LEU A 171 -22.92 -12.58 -32.35
C LEU A 171 -24.36 -12.87 -32.76
N LYS A 172 -25.35 -12.36 -32.03
CA LYS A 172 -26.77 -12.55 -32.37
C LYS A 172 -27.11 -12.02 -33.76
N PHE A 173 -26.61 -10.84 -34.10
CA PHE A 173 -26.80 -10.26 -35.43
C PHE A 173 -26.22 -11.16 -36.52
N ASN A 174 -25.02 -11.70 -36.35
CA ASN A 174 -24.38 -12.58 -37.32
C ASN A 174 -25.05 -13.98 -37.42
N GLU A 175 -25.60 -14.50 -36.32
CA GLU A 175 -26.41 -15.74 -36.31
C GLU A 175 -27.72 -15.54 -37.11
N ASP A 176 -28.41 -14.43 -36.90
CA ASP A 176 -29.64 -14.08 -37.65
C ASP A 176 -29.36 -13.87 -39.15
N MET A 177 -28.22 -13.24 -39.47
CA MET A 177 -27.77 -13.08 -40.86
C MET A 177 -27.41 -14.43 -41.51
N LEU A 178 -26.74 -15.31 -40.79
CA LEU A 178 -26.41 -16.64 -41.28
C LEU A 178 -27.68 -17.45 -41.64
N ASN A 179 -28.68 -17.41 -40.77
CA ASN A 179 -29.96 -18.07 -41.00
C ASN A 179 -30.64 -17.53 -42.31
N LYS A 180 -30.66 -16.22 -42.49
CA LYS A 180 -31.20 -15.57 -43.70
C LYS A 180 -30.41 -15.98 -44.96
N VAL A 181 -29.07 -15.97 -44.89
CA VAL A 181 -28.23 -16.35 -46.03
C VAL A 181 -28.42 -17.86 -46.36
N LYS A 182 -28.60 -18.74 -45.38
CA LYS A 182 -28.92 -20.17 -45.59
C LYS A 182 -30.25 -20.33 -46.28
N GLU A 183 -31.33 -19.68 -45.84
CA GLU A 183 -32.64 -19.71 -46.50
C GLU A 183 -32.57 -19.23 -47.96
N MET A 184 -31.86 -18.11 -48.22
CA MET A 184 -31.67 -17.60 -49.57
C MET A 184 -30.82 -18.54 -50.45
N PHE A 185 -29.82 -19.23 -49.85
CA PHE A 185 -29.02 -20.21 -50.55
C PHE A 185 -29.86 -21.44 -50.96
N ASP A 186 -30.68 -21.97 -50.03
CA ASP A 186 -31.58 -23.11 -50.29
C ASP A 186 -32.57 -22.78 -51.40
N LEU A 187 -33.04 -21.52 -51.47
CA LEU A 187 -33.88 -20.99 -52.55
C LEU A 187 -33.10 -20.69 -53.86
N LYS A 188 -31.79 -20.98 -53.91
CA LYS A 188 -30.89 -20.69 -55.06
C LYS A 188 -30.75 -19.19 -55.40
N MET A 189 -31.01 -18.33 -54.43
CA MET A 189 -30.88 -16.88 -54.59
C MET A 189 -29.49 -16.35 -54.19
N LYS A 190 -28.64 -17.17 -53.56
CA LYS A 190 -27.29 -16.82 -53.12
C LYS A 190 -26.26 -17.85 -53.53
N ALA A 191 -25.02 -17.43 -53.74
CA ALA A 191 -23.90 -18.28 -54.08
C ALA A 191 -23.28 -18.97 -52.82
N ASN A 192 -22.60 -20.10 -53.00
CA ASN A 192 -21.84 -20.81 -51.95
C ASN A 192 -20.85 -19.88 -51.25
N VAL A 193 -20.25 -18.92 -51.95
CA VAL A 193 -19.27 -17.98 -51.43
C VAL A 193 -19.88 -17.04 -50.37
N ASP A 194 -21.13 -16.61 -50.56
CA ASP A 194 -21.85 -15.78 -49.61
C ASP A 194 -22.13 -16.56 -48.30
N LEU A 195 -22.55 -17.82 -48.46
CA LEU A 195 -22.81 -18.71 -47.31
C LEU A 195 -21.54 -18.96 -46.50
N TYR A 196 -20.45 -19.40 -47.10
CA TYR A 196 -19.20 -19.68 -46.40
C TYR A 196 -18.58 -18.38 -45.79
N SER A 197 -18.71 -17.25 -46.44
CA SER A 197 -18.29 -15.97 -45.90
C SER A 197 -19.07 -15.58 -44.63
N GLN A 198 -20.40 -15.83 -44.63
CA GLN A 198 -21.21 -15.56 -43.44
C GLN A 198 -20.95 -16.57 -42.30
N GLU A 199 -20.72 -17.86 -42.64
CA GLU A 199 -20.32 -18.88 -41.64
C GLU A 199 -18.99 -18.51 -40.97
N TYR A 200 -18.01 -18.04 -41.75
CA TYR A 200 -16.74 -17.54 -41.24
C TYR A 200 -16.94 -16.33 -40.32
N GLN A 201 -17.75 -15.34 -40.72
CA GLN A 201 -18.02 -14.15 -39.93
C GLN A 201 -18.72 -14.51 -38.61
N THR A 202 -19.73 -15.39 -38.64
CA THR A 202 -20.43 -15.86 -37.44
C THR A 202 -19.47 -16.58 -36.47
N SER A 203 -18.55 -17.39 -37.01
CA SER A 203 -17.54 -18.07 -36.21
C SER A 203 -16.58 -17.08 -35.55
N ASN A 204 -16.17 -16.03 -36.25
CA ASN A 204 -15.33 -14.95 -35.68
C ASN A 204 -16.06 -14.17 -34.59
N SER A 205 -17.34 -13.80 -34.79
CA SER A 205 -18.15 -13.13 -33.78
C SER A 205 -18.33 -14.00 -32.52
N LYS A 206 -18.52 -15.32 -32.70
CA LYS A 206 -18.58 -16.27 -31.57
C LYS A 206 -17.27 -16.33 -30.80
N LEU A 207 -16.12 -16.34 -31.50
CA LEU A 207 -14.81 -16.28 -30.85
C LEU A 207 -14.62 -14.96 -30.10
N ALA A 208 -14.97 -13.83 -30.70
CA ALA A 208 -14.88 -12.50 -30.07
C ALA A 208 -15.75 -12.42 -28.80
N TYR A 209 -16.99 -12.93 -28.85
CA TYR A 209 -17.88 -13.02 -27.69
C TYR A 209 -17.27 -13.86 -26.56
N LEU A 210 -16.72 -15.05 -26.87
CA LEU A 210 -16.09 -15.90 -25.86
C LEU A 210 -14.86 -15.24 -25.22
N GLN A 211 -14.06 -14.52 -26.02
CA GLN A 211 -12.92 -13.75 -25.53
C GLN A 211 -13.37 -12.60 -24.64
N ALA A 212 -14.39 -11.84 -25.04
CA ALA A 212 -14.94 -10.74 -24.24
C ALA A 212 -15.52 -11.24 -22.91
N LYS A 213 -16.25 -12.37 -22.93
CA LYS A 213 -16.77 -13.03 -21.72
C LYS A 213 -15.64 -13.43 -20.76
N ASN A 214 -14.59 -14.07 -21.28
CA ASN A 214 -13.44 -14.45 -20.47
C ASN A 214 -12.72 -13.21 -19.87
N ASN A 215 -12.55 -12.15 -20.65
CA ASN A 215 -11.91 -10.92 -20.19
C ASN A 215 -12.74 -10.23 -19.10
N TYR A 216 -14.06 -10.21 -19.25
CA TYR A 216 -14.97 -9.68 -18.22
C TYR A 216 -14.87 -10.47 -16.91
N GLU A 217 -14.95 -11.81 -16.97
CA GLU A 217 -14.81 -12.65 -15.77
C GLU A 217 -13.44 -12.51 -15.10
N LYS A 218 -12.35 -12.44 -15.89
CA LYS A 218 -11.01 -12.18 -15.33
C LYS A 218 -10.92 -10.82 -14.64
N SER A 219 -11.52 -9.79 -15.22
CA SER A 219 -11.52 -8.45 -14.60
C SER A 219 -12.33 -8.41 -13.30
N LYS A 220 -13.46 -9.15 -13.22
CA LYS A 220 -14.21 -9.35 -11.96
C LYS A 220 -13.33 -9.98 -10.88
N ILE A 221 -12.66 -11.10 -11.22
CA ILE A 221 -11.76 -11.80 -10.30
C ILE A 221 -10.64 -10.86 -9.81
N ALA A 222 -10.04 -10.08 -10.70
CA ALA A 222 -8.97 -9.16 -10.36
C ALA A 222 -9.43 -8.09 -9.33
N LEU A 223 -10.58 -7.46 -9.56
CA LEU A 223 -11.12 -6.48 -8.62
C LEU A 223 -11.54 -7.13 -7.29
N LEU A 224 -12.28 -8.24 -7.32
CA LEU A 224 -12.72 -8.91 -6.10
C LEU A 224 -11.54 -9.37 -5.24
N ASN A 225 -10.48 -9.88 -5.85
CA ASN A 225 -9.24 -10.22 -5.15
C ASN A 225 -8.59 -8.97 -4.52
N TYR A 226 -8.54 -7.87 -5.26
CA TYR A 226 -7.99 -6.60 -4.76
C TYR A 226 -8.81 -6.04 -3.59
N LEU A 227 -10.14 -6.21 -3.62
CA LEU A 227 -11.07 -5.82 -2.55
C LEU A 227 -11.11 -6.83 -1.39
N SER A 228 -10.35 -7.92 -1.45
CA SER A 228 -10.39 -9.03 -0.47
C SER A 228 -11.79 -9.63 -0.30
N LYS A 229 -12.60 -9.64 -1.38
CA LYS A 229 -13.94 -10.23 -1.41
C LYS A 229 -13.92 -11.67 -1.90
N ASN A 230 -14.97 -12.42 -1.57
CA ASN A 230 -15.12 -13.79 -2.03
C ASN A 230 -15.35 -13.84 -3.55
N ILE A 231 -14.38 -14.38 -4.31
CA ILE A 231 -14.40 -14.48 -5.77
C ILE A 231 -15.42 -15.49 -6.31
N LEU A 232 -15.97 -16.35 -5.46
CA LEU A 232 -16.96 -17.38 -5.85
C LEU A 232 -18.41 -16.87 -5.75
N LYS A 233 -18.62 -15.66 -5.22
CA LYS A 233 -19.94 -15.02 -5.14
C LYS A 233 -20.12 -14.09 -6.32
N ASP A 234 -21.31 -14.08 -6.91
CA ASP A 234 -21.63 -13.16 -8.00
C ASP A 234 -21.90 -11.74 -7.49
N TYR A 235 -21.29 -10.76 -8.18
CA TYR A 235 -21.46 -9.33 -7.94
C TYR A 235 -21.77 -8.61 -9.23
N VAL A 236 -22.56 -7.55 -9.13
CA VAL A 236 -22.82 -6.61 -10.24
C VAL A 236 -22.10 -5.30 -9.94
N PHE A 237 -21.36 -4.78 -10.92
CA PHE A 237 -20.63 -3.53 -10.81
C PHE A 237 -21.39 -2.43 -11.54
N GLU A 238 -21.66 -1.34 -10.84
CA GLU A 238 -22.41 -0.21 -11.41
C GLU A 238 -21.61 1.09 -11.25
N MET A 239 -21.36 1.77 -12.38
CA MET A 239 -20.64 3.04 -12.36
C MET A 239 -21.54 4.12 -11.78
N ASP A 240 -21.14 4.69 -10.65
CA ASP A 240 -21.80 5.85 -10.08
C ASP A 240 -21.26 7.12 -10.74
N SER A 241 -22.10 7.79 -11.53
CA SER A 241 -21.74 9.04 -12.23
C SER A 241 -21.44 10.19 -11.25
N SER A 242 -21.92 10.10 -10.00
CA SER A 242 -21.69 11.14 -8.98
C SER A 242 -20.25 11.17 -8.46
N TYR A 243 -19.49 10.08 -8.66
CA TYR A 243 -18.08 9.98 -8.24
C TYR A 243 -17.09 10.32 -9.37
N LEU A 244 -17.59 10.58 -10.58
CA LEU A 244 -16.72 11.01 -11.68
C LEU A 244 -16.17 12.41 -11.38
N PRO A 245 -14.87 12.65 -11.65
CA PRO A 245 -14.28 13.95 -11.42
C PRO A 245 -14.98 15.03 -12.24
N GLU A 246 -15.23 16.17 -11.61
CA GLU A 246 -15.52 17.39 -12.41
C GLU A 246 -14.26 17.75 -13.21
N SER A 247 -14.45 18.31 -14.41
CA SER A 247 -13.34 18.72 -15.25
C SER A 247 -12.46 19.74 -14.49
N VAL A 248 -11.17 19.43 -14.37
CA VAL A 248 -10.19 20.34 -13.74
C VAL A 248 -10.13 21.61 -14.59
N LYS A 249 -10.40 22.76 -13.97
CA LYS A 249 -10.30 24.08 -14.63
C LYS A 249 -8.82 24.53 -14.61
N ASN A 250 -8.41 25.29 -15.63
CA ASN A 250 -7.06 25.88 -15.76
C ASN A 250 -5.93 24.85 -15.85
N ILE A 251 -6.09 23.82 -16.67
CA ILE A 251 -5.07 22.78 -16.91
C ILE A 251 -3.80 23.37 -17.55
N ASP A 252 -3.90 24.53 -18.22
CA ASP A 252 -2.79 25.17 -18.95
C ASP A 252 -1.73 25.78 -18.05
N ASP A 253 -2.06 26.15 -16.80
CA ASP A 253 -1.10 26.73 -15.85
C ASP A 253 -0.42 25.65 -15.01
N ILE A 254 0.63 25.07 -15.56
CA ILE A 254 1.42 24.01 -14.91
C ILE A 254 2.09 24.48 -13.61
N ASP A 255 2.48 25.75 -13.54
CA ASP A 255 3.13 26.27 -12.33
C ASP A 255 2.11 26.40 -11.18
N ALA A 256 0.88 26.79 -11.45
CA ALA A 256 -0.19 26.77 -10.44
C ALA A 256 -0.54 25.34 -9.99
N LEU A 257 -0.61 24.38 -10.93
CA LEU A 257 -0.80 22.97 -10.60
C LEU A 257 0.33 22.42 -9.77
N TYR A 258 1.57 22.80 -10.06
CA TYR A 258 2.76 22.38 -9.31
C TYR A 258 2.72 22.92 -7.87
N GLN A 259 2.40 24.19 -7.66
CA GLN A 259 2.26 24.74 -6.31
C GLN A 259 1.16 24.03 -5.53
N THR A 260 0.05 23.73 -6.18
CA THR A 260 -1.04 22.94 -5.57
C THR A 260 -0.57 21.55 -5.18
N ALA A 261 0.21 20.89 -6.04
CA ALA A 261 0.75 19.56 -5.76
C ALA A 261 1.73 19.57 -4.58
N LEU A 262 2.63 20.55 -4.49
CA LEU A 262 3.56 20.66 -3.36
C LEU A 262 2.87 20.82 -1.99
N ILE A 263 1.67 21.42 -1.99
CA ILE A 263 0.88 21.58 -0.76
C ILE A 263 0.16 20.27 -0.39
N ASN A 264 -0.41 19.57 -1.39
CA ASN A 264 -1.34 18.46 -1.15
C ASN A 264 -0.70 17.07 -1.25
N ARG A 265 0.49 16.96 -1.85
CA ARG A 265 1.15 15.65 -2.02
C ARG A 265 1.80 15.18 -0.72
N ASN A 266 1.29 14.08 -0.22
CA ASN A 266 1.76 13.46 1.02
C ASN A 266 3.20 12.93 0.93
N ASP A 267 3.64 12.43 -0.23
CA ASP A 267 5.02 11.98 -0.47
C ASP A 267 6.03 13.13 -0.37
N TYR A 268 5.66 14.32 -0.84
CA TYR A 268 6.47 15.52 -0.69
C TYR A 268 6.57 15.96 0.77
N GLN A 269 5.45 15.98 1.51
CA GLN A 269 5.45 16.33 2.93
C GLN A 269 6.26 15.32 3.76
N SER A 270 6.14 14.03 3.48
CA SER A 270 6.98 12.99 4.08
C SER A 270 8.47 13.22 3.81
N SER A 271 8.85 13.55 2.57
CA SER A 271 10.25 13.81 2.20
C SER A 271 10.83 15.05 2.87
N LYS A 272 10.04 16.10 3.09
CA LYS A 272 10.47 17.28 3.89
C LYS A 272 10.81 16.89 5.33
N LEU A 273 10.00 16.04 5.96
CA LEU A 273 10.30 15.54 7.31
C LEU A 273 11.54 14.67 7.35
N LYS A 274 11.80 13.89 6.29
CA LYS A 274 13.03 13.09 6.16
C LYS A 274 14.26 14.00 6.06
N LEU A 275 14.17 15.14 5.35
CA LEU A 275 15.25 16.13 5.30
C LEU A 275 15.47 16.75 6.69
N GLU A 276 14.42 17.14 7.39
CA GLU A 276 14.53 17.67 8.76
C GLU A 276 15.16 16.64 9.72
N ASN A 277 14.78 15.37 9.61
CA ASN A 277 15.38 14.28 10.37
C ASN A 277 16.89 14.13 10.13
N SER A 278 17.36 14.37 8.91
CA SER A 278 18.79 14.33 8.61
C SER A 278 19.57 15.46 9.31
N VAL A 279 18.92 16.61 9.55
CA VAL A 279 19.48 17.71 10.36
C VAL A 279 19.57 17.30 11.84
N TYR A 280 18.53 16.63 12.38
CA TYR A 280 18.59 16.10 13.75
C TYR A 280 19.69 15.03 13.87
N GLN A 281 19.85 14.17 12.87
CA GLN A 281 20.93 13.18 12.86
C GLN A 281 22.31 13.83 12.87
N LEU A 282 22.50 14.95 12.15
CA LEU A 282 23.74 15.74 12.23
C LEU A 282 23.95 16.33 13.62
N THR A 283 22.89 16.80 14.29
CA THR A 283 22.95 17.31 15.68
C THR A 283 23.34 16.21 16.64
N ILE A 284 22.77 15.01 16.52
CA ILE A 284 23.15 13.82 17.32
C ILE A 284 24.63 13.49 17.14
N ALA A 285 25.12 13.45 15.89
CA ALA A 285 26.52 13.19 15.59
C ALA A 285 27.45 14.23 16.21
N ARG A 286 27.08 15.52 16.19
CA ARG A 286 27.81 16.62 16.83
C ARG A 286 27.80 16.54 18.34
N GLY A 287 26.76 15.95 18.94
CA GLY A 287 26.66 15.66 20.38
C GLY A 287 27.83 14.84 20.88
N GLY A 288 28.47 14.03 20.02
CA GLY A 288 29.68 13.29 20.35
C GLY A 288 30.95 14.15 20.65
N TYR A 289 30.91 15.45 20.37
CA TYR A 289 31.94 16.40 20.81
C TYR A 289 31.64 17.02 22.18
N LEU A 290 30.42 16.88 22.68
CA LEU A 290 29.96 17.49 23.94
C LEU A 290 30.14 16.52 25.10
N PRO A 291 30.20 17.01 26.35
CA PRO A 291 30.25 16.13 27.51
C PRO A 291 28.93 15.39 27.68
N SER A 292 28.96 14.26 28.39
CA SER A 292 27.77 13.59 28.89
C SER A 292 27.77 13.56 30.42
N LEU A 293 26.57 13.66 30.99
CA LEU A 293 26.33 13.60 32.43
C LEU A 293 25.20 12.56 32.67
N SER A 294 25.48 11.58 33.52
CA SER A 294 24.51 10.59 33.94
C SER A 294 24.49 10.42 35.47
N GLY A 295 23.30 10.15 35.99
CA GLY A 295 23.11 9.74 37.38
C GLY A 295 22.94 8.20 37.45
N ASN A 296 23.55 7.58 38.42
CA ASN A 296 23.37 6.19 38.72
C ASN A 296 22.93 5.99 40.16
N TYR A 297 22.12 4.99 40.42
CA TYR A 297 21.60 4.67 41.73
C TYR A 297 21.38 3.17 41.83
N GLY A 298 21.56 2.64 43.07
CA GLY A 298 21.41 1.21 43.27
C GLY A 298 21.33 0.78 44.73
N PHE A 299 20.72 -0.37 44.88
CA PHE A 299 20.78 -1.20 46.08
C PHE A 299 21.34 -2.56 45.69
N SER A 300 22.26 -3.06 46.45
CA SER A 300 22.79 -4.41 46.24
C SER A 300 22.97 -5.16 47.54
N THR A 301 22.86 -6.46 47.46
CA THR A 301 23.10 -7.36 48.58
C THR A 301 23.77 -8.63 48.05
N SER A 302 24.67 -9.23 48.87
CA SER A 302 25.33 -10.47 48.53
C SER A 302 25.68 -11.26 49.78
N ALA A 303 25.63 -12.61 49.71
CA ALA A 303 25.97 -13.52 50.79
C ALA A 303 26.51 -14.83 50.24
N THR A 304 27.19 -15.58 51.08
CA THR A 304 27.68 -16.95 50.80
C THR A 304 26.62 -18.02 51.07
N GLN A 305 25.59 -17.68 51.87
CA GLN A 305 24.43 -18.54 52.17
C GLN A 305 23.13 -17.80 51.84
N PRO A 306 22.09 -18.52 51.36
CA PRO A 306 20.83 -17.88 50.96
C PRO A 306 20.12 -17.15 52.12
N GLY A 307 20.20 -17.68 53.35
CA GLY A 307 19.58 -17.11 54.54
C GLY A 307 20.15 -15.75 54.95
N ASP A 308 21.39 -15.44 54.56
CA ASP A 308 22.09 -14.21 54.89
C ASP A 308 22.03 -13.13 53.80
N LEU A 309 21.26 -13.41 52.73
CA LEU A 309 21.25 -12.54 51.57
C LEU A 309 20.95 -11.06 51.87
N PHE A 310 20.13 -10.77 52.87
CA PHE A 310 19.78 -9.40 53.25
C PHE A 310 20.53 -8.89 54.52
N SER A 311 21.53 -9.61 54.98
CA SER A 311 22.33 -9.21 56.12
C SER A 311 23.25 -8.02 55.82
N ARG A 312 23.77 -7.97 54.58
CA ARG A 312 24.60 -6.86 54.10
C ARG A 312 23.82 -6.07 53.03
N LYS A 313 23.52 -4.80 53.27
CA LYS A 313 22.79 -3.89 52.36
C LYS A 313 23.74 -2.78 51.95
N VAL A 314 23.88 -2.58 50.63
CA VAL A 314 24.70 -1.52 50.07
C VAL A 314 23.79 -0.60 49.22
N TYR A 315 23.73 0.64 49.57
CA TYR A 315 23.07 1.69 48.81
C TYR A 315 24.13 2.52 48.12
N SER A 316 23.92 2.84 46.84
CA SER A 316 24.84 3.65 46.06
C SER A 316 24.07 4.68 45.24
N ALA A 317 24.61 5.87 45.18
CA ALA A 317 24.17 6.94 44.28
C ALA A 317 25.42 7.71 43.81
N GLY A 318 25.44 8.07 42.56
CA GLY A 318 26.58 8.77 41.98
C GLY A 318 26.23 9.55 40.72
N LEU A 319 27.08 10.50 40.38
CA LEU A 319 27.05 11.23 39.11
C LEU A 319 28.32 10.83 38.31
N SER A 320 28.13 10.59 37.04
CA SER A 320 29.22 10.27 36.11
C SER A 320 29.26 11.33 35.02
N PHE A 321 30.37 12.07 34.96
CA PHE A 321 30.67 13.05 33.95
C PHE A 321 31.75 12.52 33.01
N SER A 322 31.49 12.53 31.70
CA SER A 322 32.44 12.10 30.68
C SER A 322 32.56 13.15 29.60
N PHE A 323 33.78 13.53 29.27
CA PHE A 323 34.09 14.45 28.20
C PHE A 323 35.14 13.85 27.27
N PRO A 324 34.82 13.57 25.99
CA PRO A 324 35.74 12.96 25.08
C PRO A 324 36.79 13.98 24.58
N ILE A 325 38.05 13.84 25.05
CA ILE A 325 39.14 14.73 24.62
C ILE A 325 39.69 14.28 23.25
N PHE A 326 39.82 12.96 23.04
CA PHE A 326 40.30 12.37 21.80
C PHE A 326 39.59 11.06 21.51
N SER A 327 38.75 11.02 20.47
CA SER A 327 37.93 9.88 20.07
C SER A 327 38.49 9.11 18.86
N ARG A 328 39.78 9.24 18.57
CA ARG A 328 40.42 8.61 17.38
C ARG A 328 39.69 8.90 16.07
N TRP A 329 39.25 10.16 15.89
CA TRP A 329 38.46 10.66 14.75
C TRP A 329 37.09 9.99 14.54
N SER A 330 36.64 9.14 15.47
CA SER A 330 35.33 8.46 15.31
C SER A 330 34.15 9.46 15.29
N THR A 331 34.22 10.49 16.11
CA THR A 331 33.19 11.57 16.15
C THR A 331 33.25 12.41 14.87
N GLU A 332 34.45 12.73 14.37
CA GLU A 332 34.61 13.46 13.11
C GLU A 332 34.00 12.66 11.92
N LEU A 333 34.30 11.34 11.86
CA LEU A 333 33.72 10.46 10.86
C LEU A 333 32.20 10.43 10.95
N ALA A 334 31.63 10.32 12.17
CA ALA A 334 30.19 10.32 12.38
C ALA A 334 29.53 11.63 11.90
N VAL A 335 30.14 12.77 12.22
CA VAL A 335 29.69 14.10 11.76
C VAL A 335 29.79 14.23 10.25
N GLN A 336 30.90 13.78 9.65
CA GLN A 336 31.08 13.84 8.20
C GLN A 336 30.07 12.93 7.48
N THR A 337 29.80 11.73 8.01
CA THR A 337 28.78 10.81 7.49
C THR A 337 27.39 11.43 7.56
N ALA A 338 27.01 12.01 8.71
CA ALA A 338 25.73 12.67 8.86
C ALA A 338 25.58 13.90 7.93
N LYS A 339 26.68 14.63 7.69
CA LYS A 339 26.73 15.77 6.78
C LYS A 339 26.50 15.34 5.31
N VAL A 340 27.12 14.26 4.91
CA VAL A 340 26.91 13.67 3.57
C VAL A 340 25.48 13.17 3.43
N GLN A 341 24.95 12.48 4.44
CA GLN A 341 23.57 12.01 4.43
C GLN A 341 22.57 13.17 4.33
N ASN A 342 22.78 14.26 5.05
CA ASN A 342 21.91 15.45 4.95
C ASN A 342 21.92 16.03 3.51
N LYS A 343 23.11 16.16 2.88
CA LYS A 343 23.20 16.60 1.49
C LYS A 343 22.50 15.65 0.52
N ASN A 344 22.67 14.33 0.71
CA ASN A 344 22.01 13.33 -0.13
C ASN A 344 20.48 13.42 -0.01
N THR A 345 19.95 13.59 1.21
CA THR A 345 18.50 13.73 1.44
C THR A 345 17.95 15.03 0.84
N ASP A 346 18.74 16.11 0.80
CA ASP A 346 18.40 17.38 0.13
C ASP A 346 18.32 17.19 -1.41
N GLU A 347 19.27 16.47 -1.98
CA GLU A 347 19.24 16.09 -3.39
C GLU A 347 18.07 15.15 -3.73
N ASP A 348 17.71 14.21 -2.82
CA ASP A 348 16.55 13.34 -2.97
C ASP A 348 15.25 14.16 -3.00
N LEU A 349 15.12 15.19 -2.14
CA LEU A 349 13.97 16.10 -2.16
C LEU A 349 13.91 16.89 -3.47
N SER A 350 15.04 17.44 -3.91
CA SER A 350 15.15 18.14 -5.20
C SER A 350 14.83 17.23 -6.40
N ALA A 351 15.22 15.96 -6.34
CA ALA A 351 14.86 14.96 -7.35
C ALA A 351 13.36 14.69 -7.38
N LEU A 352 12.73 14.56 -6.19
CA LEU A 352 11.28 14.39 -6.07
C LEU A 352 10.52 15.60 -6.64
N GLU A 353 10.96 16.82 -6.40
CA GLU A 353 10.36 18.03 -6.98
C GLU A 353 10.39 18.01 -8.50
N ARG A 354 11.52 17.61 -9.10
CA ARG A 354 11.63 17.44 -10.56
C ARG A 354 10.71 16.34 -11.07
N GLN A 355 10.60 15.23 -10.32
CA GLN A 355 9.72 14.12 -10.65
C GLN A 355 8.24 14.56 -10.61
N ILE A 356 7.80 15.26 -9.56
CA ILE A 356 6.43 15.79 -9.44
C ILE A 356 6.11 16.71 -10.63
N LYS A 357 7.02 17.59 -11.00
CA LYS A 357 6.84 18.49 -12.16
C LYS A 357 6.68 17.70 -13.47
N SER A 358 7.46 16.64 -13.65
CA SER A 358 7.37 15.75 -14.80
C SER A 358 6.07 14.95 -14.82
N GLU A 359 5.65 14.38 -13.68
CA GLU A 359 4.38 13.64 -13.53
C GLU A 359 3.17 14.53 -13.87
N LEU A 360 3.15 15.75 -13.36
CA LEU A 360 2.08 16.72 -13.66
C LEU A 360 2.03 17.05 -15.15
N LYS A 361 3.19 17.35 -15.76
CA LYS A 361 3.24 17.65 -17.21
C LYS A 361 2.74 16.49 -18.04
N ASN A 362 3.17 15.27 -17.71
CA ASN A 362 2.71 14.06 -18.39
C ASN A 362 1.21 13.83 -18.18
N ALA A 363 0.68 14.04 -16.97
CA ALA A 363 -0.74 13.86 -16.68
C ALA A 363 -1.62 14.87 -17.45
N VAL A 364 -1.15 16.11 -17.62
CA VAL A 364 -1.83 17.13 -18.43
C VAL A 364 -1.84 16.72 -19.90
N LEU A 365 -0.69 16.38 -20.48
CA LEU A 365 -0.59 15.93 -21.88
C LEU A 365 -1.42 14.67 -22.15
N ASP A 366 -1.43 13.75 -21.23
CA ASP A 366 -2.24 12.53 -21.30
C ASP A 366 -3.73 12.84 -21.31
N LEU A 367 -4.19 13.78 -20.47
CA LEU A 367 -5.60 14.18 -20.41
C LEU A 367 -6.02 14.95 -21.67
N GLU A 368 -5.18 15.88 -22.15
CA GLU A 368 -5.41 16.59 -23.41
C GLU A 368 -5.55 15.60 -24.57
N THR A 369 -4.60 14.66 -24.68
CA THR A 369 -4.64 13.63 -25.74
C THR A 369 -5.88 12.75 -25.61
N ALA A 370 -6.24 12.30 -24.40
CA ALA A 370 -7.43 11.47 -24.18
C ALA A 370 -8.72 12.24 -24.49
N THR A 371 -8.77 13.55 -24.26
CA THR A 371 -9.92 14.40 -24.58
C THR A 371 -10.14 14.46 -26.10
N VAL A 372 -9.09 14.77 -26.85
CA VAL A 372 -9.16 14.81 -28.32
C VAL A 372 -9.45 13.42 -28.89
N GLN A 373 -8.83 12.37 -28.35
CA GLN A 373 -9.08 10.98 -28.77
C GLN A 373 -10.55 10.58 -28.58
N LEU A 374 -11.16 10.97 -27.45
CA LEU A 374 -12.57 10.70 -27.17
C LEU A 374 -13.49 11.39 -28.22
N GLU A 375 -13.18 12.63 -28.57
CA GLU A 375 -13.94 13.41 -29.57
C GLU A 375 -13.83 12.77 -30.95
N VAL A 376 -12.61 12.47 -31.38
CA VAL A 376 -12.34 11.85 -32.69
C VAL A 376 -12.98 10.46 -32.81
N THR A 377 -12.87 9.63 -31.77
CA THR A 377 -13.46 8.28 -31.80
C THR A 377 -14.98 8.29 -31.76
N LYS A 378 -15.61 9.25 -31.06
CA LYS A 378 -17.07 9.45 -31.12
C LYS A 378 -17.54 9.88 -32.51
N ALA A 379 -16.82 10.80 -33.16
CA ALA A 379 -17.13 11.23 -34.51
C ALA A 379 -16.95 10.08 -35.53
N ALA A 380 -15.86 9.30 -35.39
CA ALA A 380 -15.59 8.13 -36.21
C ALA A 380 -16.69 7.05 -36.04
N LEU A 381 -17.11 6.78 -34.79
CA LEU A 381 -18.21 5.84 -34.50
C LEU A 381 -19.51 6.27 -35.20
N LYS A 382 -19.86 7.55 -35.09
CA LYS A 382 -21.07 8.10 -35.77
C LYS A 382 -21.00 7.87 -37.27
N SER A 383 -19.90 8.24 -37.93
CA SER A 383 -19.73 8.09 -39.36
C SER A 383 -19.71 6.61 -39.82
N ALA A 384 -19.05 5.72 -39.05
CA ALA A 384 -19.02 4.29 -39.33
C ALA A 384 -20.43 3.67 -39.20
N MET A 385 -21.18 4.07 -38.17
CA MET A 385 -22.57 3.59 -37.98
C MET A 385 -23.49 4.01 -39.11
N GLU A 386 -23.45 5.29 -39.50
CA GLU A 386 -24.24 5.80 -40.64
C GLU A 386 -23.84 5.08 -41.94
N THR A 387 -22.56 4.92 -42.22
CA THR A 387 -22.05 4.20 -43.39
C THR A 387 -22.55 2.75 -43.43
N TRP A 388 -22.45 2.06 -42.31
CA TRP A 388 -22.95 0.67 -42.20
C TRP A 388 -24.47 0.61 -42.45
N GLN A 389 -25.26 1.50 -41.87
CA GLN A 389 -26.70 1.54 -42.10
C GLN A 389 -27.05 1.74 -43.60
N ILE A 390 -26.41 2.68 -44.26
CA ILE A 390 -26.59 2.93 -45.69
C ILE A 390 -26.19 1.70 -46.51
N LYS A 391 -25.04 1.10 -46.25
CA LYS A 391 -24.58 -0.08 -46.99
C LYS A 391 -25.46 -1.31 -46.76
N ARG A 392 -25.97 -1.50 -45.55
CA ARG A 392 -26.93 -2.56 -45.20
C ARG A 392 -28.24 -2.40 -46.00
N ASP A 393 -28.77 -1.19 -46.04
CA ASP A 393 -30.01 -0.90 -46.74
C ASP A 393 -29.80 -0.99 -48.26
N SER A 394 -28.68 -0.50 -48.79
CA SER A 394 -28.31 -0.65 -50.22
C SER A 394 -28.12 -2.15 -50.58
N TYR A 395 -27.56 -3.00 -49.71
CA TYR A 395 -27.46 -4.43 -49.95
C TYR A 395 -28.85 -5.10 -50.02
N THR A 396 -29.80 -4.70 -49.16
CA THR A 396 -31.18 -5.22 -49.21
C THR A 396 -31.91 -4.82 -50.45
N LEU A 397 -31.60 -3.65 -51.02
CA LEU A 397 -32.13 -3.13 -52.28
C LEU A 397 -31.38 -3.66 -53.51
N GLY A 398 -30.33 -4.46 -53.35
CA GLY A 398 -29.51 -5.01 -54.42
C GLY A 398 -28.54 -4.03 -55.09
N THR A 399 -28.34 -2.85 -54.54
CA THR A 399 -27.45 -1.79 -55.08
C THR A 399 -26.05 -1.80 -54.50
N ALA A 400 -25.77 -2.60 -53.48
CA ALA A 400 -24.43 -2.82 -52.90
C ALA A 400 -24.11 -4.29 -52.87
N THR A 401 -22.81 -4.63 -52.91
CA THR A 401 -22.35 -6.02 -52.79
C THR A 401 -22.36 -6.50 -51.33
N PHE A 402 -22.37 -7.80 -51.12
CA PHE A 402 -22.21 -8.40 -49.77
C PHE A 402 -20.88 -8.01 -49.13
N ILE A 403 -19.81 -7.91 -49.93
CA ILE A 403 -18.48 -7.52 -49.50
C ILE A 403 -18.48 -6.09 -48.95
N ASP A 404 -19.15 -5.15 -49.65
CA ASP A 404 -19.25 -3.75 -49.19
C ASP A 404 -19.99 -3.62 -47.85
N GLN A 405 -21.08 -4.38 -47.67
CA GLN A 405 -21.80 -4.42 -46.40
C GLN A 405 -20.91 -5.03 -45.28
N GLN A 406 -20.25 -6.10 -45.54
CA GLN A 406 -19.35 -6.76 -44.57
C GLN A 406 -18.18 -5.85 -44.14
N GLN A 407 -17.60 -5.10 -45.11
CA GLN A 407 -16.51 -4.17 -44.79
C GLN A 407 -17.03 -3.01 -43.90
N SER A 408 -18.12 -2.39 -44.25
CA SER A 408 -18.71 -1.30 -43.46
C SER A 408 -19.13 -1.75 -42.07
N TYR A 409 -19.55 -3.02 -41.93
CA TYR A 409 -19.85 -3.64 -40.62
C TYR A 409 -18.61 -3.81 -39.76
N ARG A 410 -17.50 -4.33 -40.32
CA ARG A 410 -16.23 -4.44 -39.60
C ARG A 410 -15.72 -3.07 -39.14
N ASP A 411 -15.84 -2.05 -39.99
CA ASP A 411 -15.42 -0.70 -39.65
C ASP A 411 -16.27 -0.13 -38.49
N TYR A 412 -17.58 -0.39 -38.47
CA TYR A 412 -18.47 -0.04 -37.36
C TYR A 412 -18.10 -0.77 -36.06
N ILE A 413 -17.81 -2.08 -36.09
CA ILE A 413 -17.36 -2.86 -34.94
C ILE A 413 -16.06 -2.27 -34.36
N GLN A 414 -15.09 -1.98 -35.24
CA GLN A 414 -13.82 -1.40 -34.81
C GLN A 414 -13.99 0.00 -34.20
N ALA A 415 -14.80 0.85 -34.82
CA ALA A 415 -15.09 2.19 -34.31
C ALA A 415 -15.80 2.16 -32.94
N THR A 416 -16.71 1.18 -32.74
CA THR A 416 -17.40 0.97 -31.45
C THR A 416 -16.41 0.58 -30.35
N ASN A 417 -15.56 -0.40 -30.61
CA ASN A 417 -14.54 -0.83 -29.64
C ASN A 417 -13.58 0.31 -29.28
N ASN A 418 -13.14 1.09 -30.27
CA ASN A 418 -12.27 2.25 -30.08
C ASN A 418 -12.96 3.34 -29.23
N SER A 419 -14.25 3.61 -29.46
CA SER A 419 -15.01 4.59 -28.70
C SER A 419 -15.21 4.18 -27.25
N ILE A 420 -15.51 2.89 -26.96
CA ILE A 420 -15.64 2.35 -25.61
C ILE A 420 -14.31 2.46 -24.87
N ALA A 421 -13.20 2.10 -25.52
CA ALA A 421 -11.86 2.18 -24.92
C ALA A 421 -11.44 3.62 -24.64
N SER A 422 -11.71 4.57 -25.55
CA SER A 422 -11.33 5.97 -25.37
C SER A 422 -12.15 6.67 -24.29
N GLU A 423 -13.43 6.33 -24.12
CA GLU A 423 -14.25 6.83 -23.01
C GLU A 423 -13.67 6.40 -21.65
N SER A 424 -13.31 5.13 -21.53
CA SER A 424 -12.69 4.58 -20.32
C SER A 424 -11.32 5.22 -20.03
N ASN A 425 -10.50 5.40 -21.09
CA ASN A 425 -9.20 6.05 -20.98
C ASN A 425 -9.31 7.51 -20.53
N TYR A 426 -10.24 8.28 -21.08
CA TYR A 426 -10.48 9.65 -20.66
C TYR A 426 -10.78 9.77 -19.17
N ILE A 427 -11.66 8.92 -18.63
CA ILE A 427 -11.98 8.90 -17.20
C ILE A 427 -10.75 8.57 -16.38
N LEU A 428 -9.95 7.56 -16.78
CA LEU A 428 -8.70 7.20 -16.09
C LEU A 428 -7.71 8.36 -16.05
N LYS A 429 -7.56 9.12 -17.15
CA LYS A 429 -6.63 10.25 -17.19
C LYS A 429 -7.07 11.43 -16.31
N GLN A 430 -8.38 11.63 -16.13
CA GLN A 430 -8.89 12.59 -15.15
C GLN A 430 -8.49 12.21 -13.72
N PHE A 431 -8.69 10.95 -13.31
CA PHE A 431 -8.24 10.47 -12.00
C PHE A 431 -6.72 10.52 -11.85
N GLY A 432 -5.98 10.23 -12.92
CA GLY A 432 -4.53 10.33 -12.96
C GLY A 432 -4.02 11.75 -12.66
N LEU A 433 -4.63 12.77 -13.25
CA LEU A 433 -4.28 14.16 -12.99
C LEU A 433 -4.58 14.55 -11.53
N LEU A 434 -5.75 14.18 -10.99
CA LEU A 434 -6.07 14.43 -9.58
C LEU A 434 -5.09 13.75 -8.63
N SER A 435 -4.66 12.54 -8.95
CA SER A 435 -3.64 11.82 -8.18
C SER A 435 -2.28 12.53 -8.25
N ALA A 436 -1.86 12.99 -9.44
CA ALA A 436 -0.61 13.73 -9.62
C ALA A 436 -0.59 15.07 -8.85
N MET A 437 -1.77 15.69 -8.68
CA MET A 437 -1.95 16.90 -7.86
C MET A 437 -2.08 16.62 -6.35
N GLY A 438 -2.20 15.36 -5.93
CA GLY A 438 -2.48 14.99 -4.53
C GLY A 438 -3.92 15.26 -4.08
N LEU A 439 -4.85 15.52 -5.02
CA LEU A 439 -6.25 15.89 -4.75
C LEU A 439 -7.22 14.70 -4.86
N LEU A 440 -6.71 13.49 -5.03
CA LEU A 440 -7.57 12.31 -5.11
C LEU A 440 -8.21 12.06 -3.74
N LYS A 441 -9.56 12.13 -3.70
CA LYS A 441 -10.32 11.90 -2.47
C LYS A 441 -10.24 10.42 -2.07
N THR A 442 -10.05 10.20 -0.78
CA THR A 442 -9.98 8.88 -0.14
C THR A 442 -11.21 8.58 0.73
N GLU A 443 -12.25 9.42 0.62
CA GLU A 443 -13.50 9.29 1.39
C GLU A 443 -14.72 9.07 0.45
#